data_7e01c0f036f0d39e05ca9947572db7e9
#
_entry.id   7e01c0f036f0d39e05ca9947572db7e9
#
_cell.length_a   1.000
_cell.length_b   1.000
_cell.length_c   1.000
_cell.angle_alpha   90.00
_cell.angle_beta   90.00
_cell.angle_gamma   90.00
#
_symmetry.space_group_name_H-M   'P 1'
#
loop_
_entity.id
_entity.type
_entity.pdbx_description
1 polymer ?
#
loop_
_entity_poly.entity_id
_entity_poly.type
_entity_poly.pdbx_seq_one_letter_code
_entity_poly.pdbx_strand_id
1 'polypeptide(L)'
;MNLNTNHDRRDSAAIAAATTVRRRGDGVAARASERGYTLVALLAVMTILALALTAAAPRLRQQSVRNLEREAIARGEEVVEAIALYQLAKGAPPKSMNELLEGVEPFPGAFKKIQILRREAARDPLNNDGEWKLIRPDDRAFLDFKQSVLKYNGGIPPVTSARYKVFEQAGAINGGAIIGLDNDKSGRQDDEDARCDLDTSPNETATPFIGVASRSRCPSVITYYGIARHDLWVFTPVYR
;
A
#
# COMPACT_ATOMS: atom_id res chain seq x y z
N MET A 1 71.64 -32.01 -31.62
CA MET A 1 73.01 -31.68 -31.31
C MET A 1 73.17 -31.69 -29.82
N ASN A 2 73.52 -32.81 -29.36
CA ASN A 2 74.73 -33.13 -28.54
C ASN A 2 74.59 -32.61 -27.09
N LEU A 3 74.38 -33.55 -26.19
CA LEU A 3 75.41 -34.29 -25.43
C LEU A 3 75.93 -33.47 -24.26
N ASN A 4 76.09 -33.87 -23.09
CA ASN A 4 76.47 -35.15 -22.55
C ASN A 4 76.52 -35.08 -21.04
N THR A 5 76.06 -36.08 -20.38
CA THR A 5 76.85 -36.99 -19.50
C THR A 5 77.41 -36.36 -18.22
N ASN A 6 76.98 -36.92 -17.15
CA ASN A 6 77.54 -38.08 -16.44
C ASN A 6 78.48 -37.76 -15.29
N HIS A 7 78.35 -38.56 -14.31
CA HIS A 7 79.36 -39.03 -13.31
C HIS A 7 79.37 -38.21 -11.98
N ASP A 8 79.48 -38.70 -10.86
CA ASP A 8 79.73 -40.09 -10.39
C ASP A 8 79.54 -40.10 -8.86
N ARG A 9 78.88 -41.08 -8.39
CA ARG A 9 79.26 -42.04 -7.37
C ARG A 9 80.07 -41.63 -6.12
N ARG A 10 79.52 -42.15 -5.04
CA ARG A 10 80.24 -42.75 -3.89
C ARG A 10 80.73 -41.76 -2.84
N ASP A 11 80.65 -41.96 -1.61
CA ASP A 11 80.52 -43.14 -0.78
C ASP A 11 80.13 -42.72 0.67
N SER A 12 79.60 -43.70 1.31
CA SER A 12 79.84 -44.12 2.70
C SER A 12 79.24 -43.43 3.87
N ALA A 13 78.28 -44.13 4.34
CA ALA A 13 78.21 -44.73 5.70
C ALA A 13 78.90 -44.00 6.85
N ALA A 14 78.17 -43.71 7.87
CA ALA A 14 78.35 -44.11 9.25
C ALA A 14 77.31 -43.45 10.20
N ILE A 15 76.54 -44.29 10.78
CA ILE A 15 76.43 -44.58 12.23
C ILE A 15 76.02 -43.38 13.14
N ALA A 16 74.91 -43.47 13.73
CA ALA A 16 74.56 -43.61 15.15
C ALA A 16 73.22 -42.93 15.39
N ALA A 17 72.29 -43.74 15.66
CA ALA A 17 71.74 -44.10 16.97
C ALA A 17 71.23 -42.92 17.83
N ALA A 18 69.99 -43.11 18.13
CA ALA A 18 69.33 -42.67 19.36
C ALA A 18 68.91 -41.15 19.46
N THR A 19 67.65 -40.84 19.35
CA THR A 19 66.84 -40.72 20.58
C THR A 19 65.38 -40.55 20.20
N THR A 20 64.61 -41.55 20.42
CA THR A 20 63.21 -41.56 20.45
C THR A 20 62.73 -40.67 21.61
N VAL A 21 62.42 -39.42 21.39
CA VAL A 21 61.61 -38.64 22.33
C VAL A 21 60.17 -38.74 21.90
N ARG A 22 59.54 -39.66 22.55
CA ARG A 22 58.07 -39.87 22.55
C ARG A 22 57.43 -38.65 23.17
N ARG A 23 57.06 -37.65 22.37
CA ARG A 23 56.13 -36.62 22.78
C ARG A 23 54.70 -37.15 22.63
N ARG A 24 54.32 -37.91 23.66
CA ARG A 24 52.95 -38.30 23.92
C ARG A 24 52.39 -37.23 24.87
N GLY A 25 51.41 -36.51 24.46
CA GLY A 25 50.63 -35.76 25.41
C GLY A 25 50.42 -34.30 25.02
N ASP A 26 49.66 -33.99 24.00
CA ASP A 26 48.98 -32.69 23.90
C ASP A 26 47.75 -32.75 22.96
N GLY A 27 47.04 -33.89 22.95
CA GLY A 27 45.88 -34.07 22.08
C GLY A 27 44.50 -33.96 22.78
N VAL A 28 44.44 -33.64 24.07
CA VAL A 28 43.17 -33.73 24.79
C VAL A 28 42.66 -32.38 25.34
N ALA A 29 43.55 -31.35 25.46
CA ALA A 29 43.14 -30.08 26.05
C ALA A 29 42.44 -29.11 25.05
N ALA A 30 42.62 -29.29 23.72
CA ALA A 30 42.07 -28.41 22.72
C ALA A 30 40.55 -28.61 22.47
N ARG A 31 40.01 -29.82 22.73
CA ARG A 31 38.61 -30.13 22.44
C ARG A 31 37.62 -29.64 23.48
N ALA A 32 38.05 -29.34 24.69
CA ALA A 32 37.16 -28.81 25.73
C ALA A 32 36.88 -27.32 25.62
N SER A 33 37.82 -26.56 24.98
CA SER A 33 37.68 -25.12 24.74
C SER A 33 36.74 -24.79 23.55
N GLU A 34 36.68 -25.68 22.58
CA GLU A 34 35.84 -25.44 21.40
C GLU A 34 34.33 -25.55 21.66
N ARG A 35 33.94 -26.37 22.64
CA ARG A 35 32.51 -26.56 23.03
C ARG A 35 31.90 -25.31 23.69
N GLY A 36 32.68 -24.56 24.46
CA GLY A 36 32.23 -23.31 25.06
C GLY A 36 32.13 -22.15 24.07
N TYR A 37 33.06 -22.09 23.12
CA TYR A 37 33.07 -21.03 22.10
C TYR A 37 31.88 -21.12 21.11
N THR A 38 31.50 -22.32 20.70
CA THR A 38 30.34 -22.52 19.82
C THR A 38 29.01 -22.08 20.45
N LEU A 39 28.85 -22.29 21.77
CA LEU A 39 27.64 -21.86 22.47
C LEU A 39 27.58 -20.33 22.58
N VAL A 40 28.69 -19.68 22.90
CA VAL A 40 28.78 -18.21 22.93
C VAL A 40 28.57 -17.61 21.52
N ALA A 41 29.20 -18.22 20.50
CA ALA A 41 29.00 -17.79 19.12
C ALA A 41 27.55 -17.93 18.67
N LEU A 42 26.86 -19.02 19.04
CA LEU A 42 25.45 -19.22 18.73
C LEU A 42 24.58 -18.16 19.43
N LEU A 43 24.84 -17.87 20.70
CA LEU A 43 24.12 -16.82 21.43
C LEU A 43 24.34 -15.45 20.77
N ALA A 44 25.57 -15.13 20.38
CA ALA A 44 25.88 -13.89 19.68
C ALA A 44 25.12 -13.78 18.34
N VAL A 45 25.09 -14.83 17.54
CA VAL A 45 24.32 -14.87 16.28
C VAL A 45 22.84 -14.70 16.55
N MET A 46 22.26 -15.39 17.54
CA MET A 46 20.84 -15.27 17.89
C MET A 46 20.48 -13.85 18.36
N THR A 47 21.35 -13.20 19.14
CA THR A 47 21.10 -11.81 19.58
C THR A 47 21.17 -10.83 18.40
N ILE A 48 22.14 -10.98 17.51
CA ILE A 48 22.22 -10.15 16.30
C ILE A 48 20.99 -10.37 15.41
N LEU A 49 20.56 -11.62 15.22
CA LEU A 49 19.39 -11.94 14.44
C LEU A 49 18.11 -11.34 15.05
N ALA A 50 17.95 -11.44 16.38
CA ALA A 50 16.82 -10.83 17.08
C ALA A 50 16.78 -9.29 16.89
N LEU A 51 17.93 -8.63 17.03
CA LEU A 51 18.04 -7.19 16.79
C LEU A 51 17.73 -6.82 15.33
N ALA A 52 18.19 -7.61 14.36
CA ALA A 52 17.91 -7.38 12.95
C ALA A 52 16.41 -7.52 12.64
N LEU A 53 15.72 -8.50 13.23
CA LEU A 53 14.28 -8.70 13.06
C LEU A 53 13.47 -7.56 13.66
N THR A 54 13.84 -7.04 14.84
CA THR A 54 13.15 -5.90 15.44
C THR A 54 13.30 -4.64 14.60
N ALA A 55 14.44 -4.42 13.96
CA ALA A 55 14.67 -3.28 13.08
C ALA A 55 13.94 -3.40 11.73
N ALA A 56 13.64 -4.61 11.26
CA ALA A 56 12.96 -4.85 9.98
C ALA A 56 11.42 -4.70 10.09
N ALA A 57 10.83 -5.00 11.25
CA ALA A 57 9.38 -5.05 11.44
C ALA A 57 8.64 -3.75 11.04
N PRO A 58 9.08 -2.52 11.41
CA PRO A 58 8.37 -1.29 11.06
C PRO A 58 8.36 -1.03 9.55
N ARG A 59 9.43 -1.39 8.85
CA ARG A 59 9.52 -1.20 7.38
C ARG A 59 8.51 -2.07 6.63
N LEU A 60 8.32 -3.31 7.08
CA LEU A 60 7.35 -4.22 6.48
C LEU A 60 5.92 -3.74 6.69
N ARG A 61 5.59 -3.21 7.86
CA ARG A 61 4.26 -2.61 8.12
C ARG A 61 3.98 -1.43 7.20
N GLN A 62 4.93 -0.51 7.06
CA GLN A 62 4.76 0.65 6.17
C GLN A 62 4.61 0.23 4.70
N GLN A 63 5.34 -0.80 4.24
CA GLN A 63 5.18 -1.33 2.89
C GLN A 63 3.80 -1.95 2.68
N SER A 64 3.30 -2.71 3.67
CA SER A 64 1.98 -3.30 3.64
C SER A 64 0.88 -2.23 3.53
N VAL A 65 0.94 -1.19 4.37
CA VAL A 65 -0.01 -0.07 4.33
C VAL A 65 0.03 0.64 2.96
N ARG A 66 1.23 0.97 2.46
CA ARG A 66 1.38 1.59 1.12
C ARG A 66 0.79 0.75 0.00
N ASN A 67 0.88 -0.58 0.09
CA ASN A 67 0.31 -1.46 -0.92
C ASN A 67 -1.22 -1.46 -0.85
N LEU A 68 -1.80 -1.47 0.36
CA LEU A 68 -3.25 -1.35 0.55
C LEU A 68 -3.77 0.02 0.06
N GLU A 69 -3.04 1.09 0.32
CA GLU A 69 -3.39 2.43 -0.15
C GLU A 69 -3.37 2.54 -1.68
N ARG A 70 -2.36 1.97 -2.34
CA ARG A 70 -2.31 1.90 -3.81
C ARG A 70 -3.45 1.07 -4.38
N GLU A 71 -3.77 -0.04 -3.73
CA GLU A 71 -4.90 -0.89 -4.09
C GLU A 71 -6.22 -0.12 -3.94
N ALA A 72 -6.38 0.65 -2.85
CA ALA A 72 -7.56 1.48 -2.64
C ALA A 72 -7.72 2.54 -3.74
N ILE A 73 -6.63 3.20 -4.11
CA ILE A 73 -6.66 4.16 -5.22
C ILE A 73 -7.05 3.46 -6.52
N ALA A 74 -6.45 2.32 -6.85
CA ALA A 74 -6.75 1.60 -8.09
C ALA A 74 -8.21 1.13 -8.14
N ARG A 75 -8.74 0.59 -7.03
CA ARG A 75 -10.15 0.17 -6.93
C ARG A 75 -11.11 1.36 -6.96
N GLY A 76 -10.78 2.45 -6.25
CA GLY A 76 -11.54 3.68 -6.27
C GLY A 76 -11.65 4.26 -7.69
N GLU A 77 -10.56 4.26 -8.42
CA GLU A 77 -10.54 4.70 -9.82
C GLU A 77 -11.36 3.78 -10.74
N GLU A 78 -11.39 2.48 -10.49
CA GLU A 78 -12.25 1.55 -11.23
C GLU A 78 -13.74 1.82 -10.95
N VAL A 79 -14.09 2.15 -9.69
CA VAL A 79 -15.45 2.58 -9.36
C VAL A 79 -15.81 3.87 -10.07
N VAL A 80 -14.91 4.85 -10.14
CA VAL A 80 -15.10 6.11 -10.90
C VAL A 80 -15.41 5.83 -12.37
N GLU A 81 -14.67 4.94 -13.00
CA GLU A 81 -14.91 4.55 -14.39
C GLU A 81 -16.27 3.87 -14.54
N ALA A 82 -16.65 3.00 -13.61
CA ALA A 82 -17.94 2.33 -13.62
C ALA A 82 -19.10 3.34 -13.44
N ILE A 83 -18.96 4.34 -12.55
CA ILE A 83 -19.96 5.41 -12.39
C ILE A 83 -20.14 6.17 -13.70
N ALA A 84 -19.04 6.51 -14.38
CA ALA A 84 -19.09 7.23 -15.64
C ALA A 84 -19.77 6.40 -16.76
N LEU A 85 -19.44 5.10 -16.85
CA LEU A 85 -20.09 4.20 -17.81
C LEU A 85 -21.57 4.02 -17.54
N TYR A 86 -21.95 3.90 -16.26
CA TYR A 86 -23.35 3.81 -15.85
C TYR A 86 -24.13 5.06 -16.23
N GLN A 87 -23.57 6.24 -15.95
CA GLN A 87 -24.17 7.52 -16.31
C GLN A 87 -24.37 7.65 -17.83
N LEU A 88 -23.38 7.25 -18.63
CA LEU A 88 -23.50 7.27 -20.08
C LEU A 88 -24.59 6.33 -20.61
N ALA A 89 -24.75 5.15 -19.99
CA ALA A 89 -25.72 4.16 -20.41
C ALA A 89 -27.15 4.46 -19.95
N LYS A 90 -27.32 4.98 -18.71
CA LYS A 90 -28.62 5.19 -18.06
C LYS A 90 -29.06 6.65 -18.02
N GLY A 91 -28.17 7.62 -18.33
CA GLY A 91 -28.47 9.05 -18.26
C GLY A 91 -28.57 9.63 -16.84
N ALA A 92 -28.37 8.81 -15.80
CA ALA A 92 -28.44 9.20 -14.40
C ALA A 92 -27.35 8.49 -13.58
N PRO A 93 -26.82 9.10 -12.50
CA PRO A 93 -25.85 8.44 -11.64
C PRO A 93 -26.48 7.27 -10.85
N PRO A 94 -25.66 6.29 -10.46
CA PRO A 94 -26.14 5.10 -9.74
C PRO A 94 -26.62 5.46 -8.33
N LYS A 95 -27.53 4.66 -7.77
CA LYS A 95 -28.04 4.81 -6.40
C LYS A 95 -27.41 3.81 -5.42
N SER A 96 -26.88 2.73 -5.93
CA SER A 96 -26.25 1.71 -5.09
C SER A 96 -25.05 1.08 -5.80
N MET A 97 -24.12 0.53 -5.03
CA MET A 97 -22.99 -0.22 -5.56
C MET A 97 -23.45 -1.49 -6.33
N ASN A 98 -24.58 -2.06 -5.95
CA ASN A 98 -25.14 -3.22 -6.64
C ASN A 98 -25.54 -2.92 -8.09
N GLU A 99 -26.02 -1.71 -8.37
CA GLU A 99 -26.34 -1.31 -9.74
C GLU A 99 -25.12 -1.32 -10.66
N LEU A 100 -23.94 -0.95 -10.12
CA LEU A 100 -22.68 -1.02 -10.86
C LEU A 100 -22.23 -2.48 -11.08
N LEU A 101 -22.46 -3.34 -10.08
CA LEU A 101 -22.12 -4.78 -10.17
C LEU A 101 -23.02 -5.54 -11.14
N GLU A 102 -24.30 -5.19 -11.22
CA GLU A 102 -25.24 -5.77 -12.18
C GLU A 102 -24.88 -5.44 -13.62
N GLY A 103 -24.19 -4.33 -13.83
CA GLY A 103 -23.76 -3.86 -15.14
C GLY A 103 -24.86 -3.12 -15.92
N VAL A 104 -24.51 -2.73 -17.12
CA VAL A 104 -25.37 -1.91 -18.00
C VAL A 104 -25.63 -2.60 -19.34
N GLU A 105 -26.76 -2.29 -19.94
CA GLU A 105 -27.05 -2.70 -21.31
C GLU A 105 -26.23 -1.83 -22.28
N PRO A 106 -25.47 -2.43 -23.20
CA PRO A 106 -24.61 -1.70 -24.13
C PRO A 106 -25.39 -0.81 -25.13
N PHE A 107 -26.64 -1.18 -25.38
CA PHE A 107 -27.62 -0.42 -26.19
C PHE A 107 -29.04 -0.80 -25.76
N PRO A 108 -30.03 0.08 -25.97
CA PRO A 108 -31.42 -0.21 -25.61
C PRO A 108 -31.92 -1.50 -26.26
N GLY A 109 -32.42 -2.43 -25.44
CA GLY A 109 -32.92 -3.73 -25.90
C GLY A 109 -31.86 -4.82 -26.02
N ALA A 110 -30.65 -4.63 -25.54
CA ALA A 110 -29.65 -5.69 -25.49
C ALA A 110 -30.07 -6.77 -24.49
N PHE A 111 -30.02 -8.04 -24.93
CA PHE A 111 -30.35 -9.20 -24.08
C PHE A 111 -29.34 -9.48 -22.97
N LYS A 112 -28.14 -8.91 -23.06
CA LYS A 112 -27.05 -9.16 -22.10
C LYS A 112 -26.50 -7.85 -21.57
N LYS A 113 -26.44 -7.75 -20.24
CA LYS A 113 -25.73 -6.67 -19.55
C LYS A 113 -24.23 -6.91 -19.60
N ILE A 114 -23.47 -5.82 -19.73
CA ILE A 114 -22.01 -5.83 -19.63
C ILE A 114 -21.64 -5.42 -18.21
N GLN A 115 -20.83 -6.24 -17.56
CA GLN A 115 -20.29 -5.92 -16.26
C GLN A 115 -19.31 -4.74 -16.38
N ILE A 116 -19.57 -3.68 -15.63
CA ILE A 116 -18.76 -2.45 -15.64
C ILE A 116 -17.87 -2.31 -14.41
N LEU A 117 -18.14 -3.09 -13.35
CA LEU A 117 -17.38 -3.08 -12.11
C LEU A 117 -17.05 -4.50 -11.66
N ARG A 118 -15.81 -4.77 -11.31
CA ARG A 118 -15.40 -6.05 -10.71
C ARG A 118 -15.85 -6.10 -9.24
N ARG A 119 -16.20 -7.29 -8.75
CA ARG A 119 -16.64 -7.48 -7.36
C ARG A 119 -15.59 -7.05 -6.33
N GLU A 120 -14.32 -7.23 -6.66
CA GLU A 120 -13.21 -6.84 -5.79
C GLU A 120 -13.03 -5.32 -5.71
N ALA A 121 -13.27 -4.61 -6.80
CA ALA A 121 -13.22 -3.16 -6.81
C ALA A 121 -14.40 -2.52 -6.06
N ALA A 122 -15.52 -3.24 -5.94
CA ALA A 122 -16.65 -2.81 -5.11
C ALA A 122 -16.36 -2.87 -3.60
N ARG A 123 -15.17 -3.36 -3.21
CA ARG A 123 -14.78 -3.48 -1.81
C ARG A 123 -13.59 -2.58 -1.49
N ASP A 124 -13.73 -1.81 -0.40
CA ASP A 124 -12.65 -0.98 0.15
C ASP A 124 -11.58 -1.87 0.83
N PRO A 125 -10.32 -1.86 0.37
CA PRO A 125 -9.25 -2.65 0.98
C PRO A 125 -8.72 -2.05 2.29
N LEU A 126 -9.05 -0.79 2.61
CA LEU A 126 -8.61 -0.09 3.82
C LEU A 126 -9.55 -0.32 5.01
N ASN A 127 -10.69 -0.96 4.76
CA ASN A 127 -11.70 -1.24 5.75
C ASN A 127 -11.96 -2.74 5.84
N ASN A 128 -12.06 -3.28 7.07
CA ASN A 128 -12.34 -4.70 7.32
C ASN A 128 -13.72 -5.13 6.80
N ASP A 129 -14.71 -4.23 6.86
CA ASP A 129 -16.06 -4.50 6.35
C ASP A 129 -16.09 -4.51 4.82
N GLY A 130 -15.10 -3.87 4.20
CA GLY A 130 -14.97 -3.77 2.76
C GLY A 130 -16.03 -2.90 2.09
N GLU A 131 -16.76 -2.08 2.85
CA GLU A 131 -17.76 -1.18 2.30
C GLU A 131 -17.19 0.19 1.99
N TRP A 132 -17.40 0.67 0.75
CA TRP A 132 -17.15 2.06 0.41
C TRP A 132 -18.22 2.98 1.02
N LYS A 133 -17.80 4.17 1.42
CA LYS A 133 -18.71 5.28 1.70
C LYS A 133 -19.16 5.87 0.37
N LEU A 134 -20.46 5.91 0.12
CA LEU A 134 -21.03 6.53 -1.08
C LEU A 134 -21.05 8.05 -0.90
N ILE A 135 -20.50 8.79 -1.84
CA ILE A 135 -20.37 10.25 -1.79
C ILE A 135 -21.37 10.89 -2.76
N ARG A 136 -22.17 11.79 -2.23
CA ARG A 136 -23.18 12.55 -2.98
C ARG A 136 -22.66 13.93 -3.36
N PRO A 137 -23.29 14.61 -4.32
CA PRO A 137 -22.90 15.96 -4.73
C PRO A 137 -22.99 17.01 -3.62
N ASP A 138 -23.92 16.81 -2.65
CA ASP A 138 -24.18 17.69 -1.52
C ASP A 138 -23.40 17.33 -0.24
N ASP A 139 -22.67 16.22 -0.25
CA ASP A 139 -21.88 15.79 0.90
C ASP A 139 -20.73 16.76 1.20
N ARG A 140 -20.58 17.07 2.50
CA ARG A 140 -19.47 17.90 2.98
C ARG A 140 -18.11 17.31 2.58
N ALA A 141 -17.95 15.99 2.62
CA ALA A 141 -16.74 15.31 2.21
C ALA A 141 -16.34 15.61 0.75
N PHE A 142 -17.33 15.73 -0.15
CA PHE A 142 -17.10 16.12 -1.53
C PHE A 142 -16.66 17.59 -1.66
N LEU A 143 -17.29 18.49 -0.89
CA LEU A 143 -16.94 19.91 -0.91
C LEU A 143 -15.54 20.16 -0.36
N ASP A 144 -15.17 19.49 0.73
CA ASP A 144 -13.85 19.57 1.34
C ASP A 144 -12.78 18.99 0.41
N PHE A 145 -13.08 17.88 -0.26
CA PHE A 145 -12.21 17.30 -1.29
C PHE A 145 -12.01 18.26 -2.46
N LYS A 146 -13.07 18.88 -2.96
CA LYS A 146 -13.00 19.89 -4.03
C LYS A 146 -12.04 21.02 -3.67
N GLN A 147 -12.14 21.56 -2.45
CA GLN A 147 -11.25 22.61 -1.98
C GLN A 147 -9.79 22.13 -1.91
N SER A 148 -9.57 20.92 -1.43
CA SER A 148 -8.24 20.31 -1.34
C SER A 148 -7.60 20.14 -2.72
N VAL A 149 -8.36 19.65 -3.70
CA VAL A 149 -7.92 19.51 -5.10
C VAL A 149 -7.58 20.87 -5.71
N LEU A 150 -8.43 21.89 -5.52
CA LEU A 150 -8.17 23.25 -6.00
C LEU A 150 -6.90 23.82 -5.35
N LYS A 151 -6.74 23.67 -4.04
CA LYS A 151 -5.54 24.11 -3.33
C LYS A 151 -4.28 23.38 -3.83
N TYR A 152 -4.36 22.08 -4.05
CA TYR A 152 -3.26 21.26 -4.56
C TYR A 152 -2.83 21.71 -5.97
N ASN A 153 -3.77 22.09 -6.82
CA ASN A 153 -3.54 22.58 -8.18
C ASN A 153 -3.32 24.10 -8.27
N GLY A 154 -3.01 24.78 -7.15
CA GLY A 154 -2.75 26.22 -7.16
C GLY A 154 -3.98 27.09 -7.47
N GLY A 155 -5.19 26.64 -7.17
CA GLY A 155 -6.43 27.35 -7.41
C GLY A 155 -7.04 27.12 -8.80
N ILE A 156 -6.37 26.35 -9.66
CA ILE A 156 -6.87 26.03 -11.01
C ILE A 156 -7.61 24.68 -10.92
N PRO A 157 -8.89 24.61 -11.35
CA PRO A 157 -9.59 23.34 -11.39
C PRO A 157 -8.88 22.40 -12.38
N PRO A 158 -8.74 21.10 -12.05
CA PRO A 158 -8.18 20.14 -12.99
C PRO A 158 -9.07 20.06 -14.25
N VAL A 159 -8.42 19.86 -15.38
CA VAL A 159 -9.14 19.74 -16.65
C VAL A 159 -9.87 18.40 -16.67
N THR A 160 -11.18 18.46 -16.64
CA THR A 160 -12.01 17.27 -16.73
C THR A 160 -12.06 16.76 -18.18
N SER A 161 -11.83 15.48 -18.37
CA SER A 161 -11.97 14.85 -19.68
C SER A 161 -13.38 15.06 -20.25
N ALA A 162 -13.49 15.20 -21.58
CA ALA A 162 -14.79 15.37 -22.25
C ALA A 162 -15.83 14.31 -21.88
N ARG A 163 -15.38 13.10 -21.54
CA ARG A 163 -16.21 11.98 -21.08
C ARG A 163 -16.89 12.25 -19.74
N TYR A 164 -16.27 13.05 -18.88
CA TYR A 164 -16.73 13.33 -17.52
C TYR A 164 -17.39 14.71 -17.35
N LYS A 165 -17.48 15.50 -18.43
CA LYS A 165 -18.07 16.86 -18.38
C LYS A 165 -19.49 16.91 -17.84
N VAL A 166 -20.28 15.85 -18.00
CA VAL A 166 -21.62 15.75 -17.43
C VAL A 166 -21.61 15.87 -15.90
N PHE A 167 -20.54 15.41 -15.26
CA PHE A 167 -20.40 15.47 -13.79
C PHE A 167 -19.96 16.85 -13.30
N GLU A 168 -19.34 17.69 -14.15
CA GLU A 168 -19.02 19.08 -13.79
C GLU A 168 -20.29 19.87 -13.46
N GLN A 169 -21.37 19.65 -14.21
CA GLN A 169 -22.65 20.28 -13.97
C GLN A 169 -23.28 19.84 -12.65
N ALA A 170 -23.17 18.55 -12.29
CA ALA A 170 -23.63 18.05 -11.00
C ALA A 170 -22.85 18.67 -9.82
N GLY A 171 -21.55 18.90 -9.99
CA GLY A 171 -20.71 19.59 -9.01
C GLY A 171 -20.91 21.12 -8.97
N ALA A 172 -21.40 21.72 -10.07
CA ALA A 172 -21.64 23.17 -10.17
C ALA A 172 -22.98 23.60 -9.55
N ILE A 173 -23.99 22.72 -9.56
CA ILE A 173 -25.33 23.02 -9.01
C ILE A 173 -25.26 23.34 -7.51
N ASN A 174 -24.29 22.78 -6.78
CA ASN A 174 -24.07 23.04 -5.36
C ASN A 174 -22.93 24.05 -5.08
N GLY A 175 -22.46 24.74 -6.11
CA GLY A 175 -21.46 25.82 -5.99
C GLY A 175 -22.02 27.14 -5.43
N GLY A 176 -23.16 27.11 -4.77
CA GLY A 176 -23.66 28.21 -3.95
C GLY A 176 -22.63 28.55 -2.89
N ALA A 177 -22.26 29.83 -2.87
CA ALA A 177 -21.26 30.46 -2.01
C ALA A 177 -21.01 29.69 -0.72
N ILE A 178 -19.82 29.10 -0.60
CA ILE A 178 -19.31 28.61 0.69
C ILE A 178 -18.94 29.85 1.49
N ILE A 179 -19.97 30.52 2.03
CA ILE A 179 -19.85 31.47 3.11
C ILE A 179 -19.94 30.63 4.38
N GLY A 180 -18.84 30.32 4.94
CA GLY A 180 -18.76 29.59 6.18
C GLY A 180 -17.59 28.62 6.17
N LEU A 181 -16.39 29.18 6.14
CA LEU A 181 -15.21 28.50 6.62
C LEU A 181 -15.37 28.37 8.14
N ASP A 182 -16.28 27.53 8.59
CA ASP A 182 -16.15 26.93 9.88
C ASP A 182 -15.01 25.95 9.75
N ASN A 183 -13.83 26.56 9.93
CA ASN A 183 -12.67 25.86 10.37
C ASN A 183 -13.13 25.11 11.61
N ASP A 184 -13.57 23.87 11.44
CA ASP A 184 -13.87 22.98 12.53
C ASP A 184 -12.58 22.84 13.32
N LYS A 185 -12.44 23.79 14.24
CA LYS A 185 -11.51 23.74 15.35
C LYS A 185 -12.03 22.72 16.34
N SER A 186 -12.27 21.53 15.88
CA SER A 186 -12.07 20.36 16.72
C SER A 186 -10.58 20.34 16.97
N GLY A 187 -10.16 20.98 18.05
CA GLY A 187 -8.78 21.02 18.51
C GLY A 187 -8.27 19.65 18.93
N ARG A 188 -8.42 18.69 18.07
CA ARG A 188 -7.71 17.44 18.03
C ARG A 188 -6.50 17.66 17.17
N GLN A 189 -5.56 18.35 17.75
CA GLN A 189 -4.16 18.28 17.48
C GLN A 189 -3.76 16.79 17.51
N ASP A 190 -3.28 16.30 16.42
CA ASP A 190 -2.37 15.20 16.16
C ASP A 190 -1.92 14.38 17.38
N ASP A 191 -2.86 13.72 18.04
CA ASP A 191 -2.50 12.63 18.92
C ASP A 191 -2.06 11.48 18.01
N GLU A 192 -0.78 11.22 17.96
CA GLU A 192 -0.14 10.09 17.26
C GLU A 192 -0.70 8.72 17.67
N ASP A 193 -1.57 8.69 18.66
CA ASP A 193 -2.40 7.57 19.12
C ASP A 193 -3.84 7.62 18.60
N ALA A 194 -4.14 8.39 17.55
CA ALA A 194 -5.45 8.37 16.93
C ALA A 194 -5.75 6.95 16.45
N ARG A 195 -6.46 6.20 17.29
CA ARG A 195 -7.02 4.90 16.95
C ARG A 195 -7.73 5.07 15.63
N CYS A 196 -7.35 4.22 14.68
CA CYS A 196 -7.98 4.19 13.37
C CYS A 196 -9.46 3.85 13.55
N ASP A 197 -10.30 4.85 13.65
CA ASP A 197 -11.74 4.69 13.74
C ASP A 197 -12.32 4.50 12.35
N LEU A 198 -13.39 3.73 12.28
CA LEU A 198 -14.17 3.55 11.06
C LEU A 198 -15.37 4.50 11.07
N ASP A 199 -15.69 5.07 9.92
CA ASP A 199 -16.94 5.76 9.71
C ASP A 199 -18.07 4.75 9.58
N THR A 200 -18.87 4.63 10.62
CA THR A 200 -20.02 3.71 10.69
C THR A 200 -21.32 4.31 10.17
N SER A 201 -21.27 5.51 9.57
CA SER A 201 -22.45 6.14 9.00
C SER A 201 -23.08 5.23 7.94
N PRO A 202 -24.39 4.97 7.99
CA PRO A 202 -25.05 4.15 6.97
C PRO A 202 -25.01 4.85 5.61
N ASN A 203 -24.82 4.07 4.55
CA ASN A 203 -25.00 4.57 3.20
C ASN A 203 -26.50 4.78 2.92
N GLU A 204 -26.90 5.98 2.58
CA GLU A 204 -28.27 6.22 2.12
C GLU A 204 -28.43 5.67 0.71
N THR A 205 -29.31 4.68 0.55
CA THR A 205 -29.52 3.98 -0.72
C THR A 205 -30.55 4.66 -1.66
N ALA A 206 -31.23 5.68 -1.17
CA ALA A 206 -32.29 6.35 -1.95
C ALA A 206 -31.77 7.44 -2.90
N THR A 207 -30.63 8.04 -2.60
CA THR A 207 -30.08 9.18 -3.34
C THR A 207 -28.92 8.73 -4.25
N PRO A 208 -28.84 9.27 -5.48
CA PRO A 208 -27.73 8.98 -6.39
C PRO A 208 -26.39 9.46 -5.84
N PHE A 209 -25.31 8.68 -6.04
CA PHE A 209 -23.97 9.04 -5.63
C PHE A 209 -23.06 9.32 -6.86
N ILE A 210 -22.06 10.17 -6.68
CA ILE A 210 -21.13 10.61 -7.73
C ILE A 210 -19.69 10.21 -7.45
N GLY A 211 -19.45 9.51 -6.37
CA GLY A 211 -18.12 9.06 -5.99
C GLY A 211 -18.14 8.14 -4.79
N VAL A 212 -16.98 7.66 -4.41
CA VAL A 212 -16.78 6.83 -3.23
C VAL A 212 -15.60 7.34 -2.41
N ALA A 213 -15.60 7.06 -1.12
CA ALA A 213 -14.47 7.31 -0.23
C ALA A 213 -14.24 6.11 0.69
N SER A 214 -13.06 6.00 1.28
CA SER A 214 -12.82 5.01 2.33
C SER A 214 -13.57 5.37 3.61
N ARG A 215 -13.99 4.35 4.35
CA ARG A 215 -14.54 4.52 5.71
C ARG A 215 -13.45 4.60 6.78
N SER A 216 -12.20 4.29 6.43
CA SER A 216 -11.07 4.32 7.34
C SER A 216 -10.63 5.76 7.63
N ARG A 217 -10.64 6.17 8.89
CA ARG A 217 -10.12 7.48 9.33
C ARG A 217 -8.63 7.48 9.66
N CYS A 218 -7.93 6.40 9.31
CA CYS A 218 -6.50 6.28 9.55
C CYS A 218 -5.70 7.34 8.76
N PRO A 219 -4.57 7.79 9.32
CA PRO A 219 -3.61 8.57 8.56
C PRO A 219 -3.00 7.71 7.45
N SER A 220 -2.77 8.32 6.30
CA SER A 220 -2.19 7.66 5.14
C SER A 220 -0.68 7.83 5.08
N VAL A 221 0.01 6.83 4.52
CA VAL A 221 1.46 6.87 4.26
C VAL A 221 1.76 7.56 2.93
N ILE A 222 0.86 7.43 1.95
CA ILE A 222 0.90 8.17 0.69
C ILE A 222 -0.18 9.26 0.71
N THR A 223 0.01 10.33 -0.06
CA THR A 223 -0.97 11.40 -0.17
C THR A 223 -1.72 11.32 -1.49
N TYR A 224 -3.03 11.58 -1.45
CA TYR A 224 -3.89 11.70 -2.62
C TYR A 224 -4.37 13.16 -2.72
N TYR A 225 -3.94 13.89 -3.73
CA TYR A 225 -4.11 15.36 -3.83
C TYR A 225 -3.64 16.13 -2.60
N GLY A 226 -2.52 15.69 -1.98
CA GLY A 226 -1.99 16.30 -0.76
C GLY A 226 -2.74 15.95 0.53
N ILE A 227 -3.76 15.10 0.45
CA ILE A 227 -4.57 14.67 1.60
C ILE A 227 -3.92 13.43 2.23
N ALA A 228 -3.70 13.49 3.56
CA ALA A 228 -3.00 12.48 4.34
C ALA A 228 -3.95 11.62 5.23
N ARG A 229 -5.25 11.55 4.89
CA ARG A 229 -6.23 10.71 5.60
C ARG A 229 -7.10 9.98 4.60
N HIS A 230 -7.39 8.71 4.86
CA HIS A 230 -8.10 7.83 3.93
C HIS A 230 -9.57 8.22 3.72
N ASP A 231 -10.27 8.64 4.77
CA ASP A 231 -11.70 9.02 4.72
C ASP A 231 -11.97 10.31 3.91
N LEU A 232 -10.91 11.09 3.65
CA LEU A 232 -10.99 12.30 2.85
C LEU A 232 -10.57 12.08 1.38
N TRP A 233 -10.17 10.86 1.03
CA TRP A 233 -9.87 10.49 -0.35
C TRP A 233 -11.17 10.20 -1.09
N VAL A 234 -11.65 11.16 -1.85
CA VAL A 234 -12.87 11.00 -2.63
C VAL A 234 -12.51 10.64 -4.07
N PHE A 235 -12.93 9.47 -4.49
CA PHE A 235 -12.80 9.00 -5.87
C PHE A 235 -14.06 9.38 -6.63
N THR A 236 -13.94 10.31 -7.58
CA THR A 236 -15.07 10.88 -8.30
C THR A 236 -14.69 11.18 -9.77
N PRO A 237 -15.61 11.01 -10.72
CA PRO A 237 -15.37 11.39 -12.10
C PRO A 237 -15.33 12.91 -12.35
N VAL A 238 -15.70 13.74 -11.36
CA VAL A 238 -15.74 15.20 -11.51
C VAL A 238 -14.36 15.82 -11.71
N TYR A 239 -13.31 15.20 -11.15
CA TYR A 239 -11.93 15.72 -11.20
C TYR A 239 -10.95 14.74 -11.86
N ARG A 240 -11.32 14.18 -13.01
CA ARG A 240 -10.50 13.22 -13.75
C ARG A 240 -10.32 13.57 -15.23
#